data_ac64fcba2521ff1396cccd34d157627d
#
_entry.id   ac64fcba2521ff1396cccd34d157627d
#
_cell.length_a   1.000
_cell.length_b   1.000
_cell.length_c   1.000
_cell.angle_alpha   90.00
_cell.angle_beta   90.00
_cell.angle_gamma   90.00
#
_symmetry.space_group_name_H-M   'P 1'
#
loop_
_entity.id
_entity.type
_entity.pdbx_description
1 polymer ?
#
loop_
_entity_poly.entity_id
_entity_poly.type
_entity_poly.pdbx_seq_one_letter_code
_entity_poly.pdbx_strand_id
1 'polypeptide(L)'
;CYDAVYRNFYNRIAYVSDLYTIDAAVDKFTIYLPQDNAQEVYEKVYGPRFGQELAVAVSGKCWIDVTNPGVTKGKAVERLSRLLDIPSGAMMAFGDTYNDIEMLEAS
;
A
#
# COMPACT_ATOMS: atom_id res chain seq x y z
N CYS A 1 -4.53 21.07 -2.49
CA CYS A 1 -3.85 19.81 -2.84
C CYS A 1 -4.50 18.58 -2.21
N TYR A 2 -4.80 18.63 -0.93
CA TYR A 2 -5.44 17.56 -0.17
C TYR A 2 -6.82 17.17 -0.71
N ASP A 3 -7.72 18.15 -0.90
CA ASP A 3 -9.07 17.93 -1.42
C ASP A 3 -9.08 17.36 -2.85
N ALA A 4 -8.16 17.79 -3.70
CA ALA A 4 -8.09 17.34 -5.09
C ALA A 4 -7.67 15.85 -5.19
N VAL A 5 -6.75 15.40 -4.36
CA VAL A 5 -6.31 14.01 -4.32
C VAL A 5 -7.42 13.11 -3.81
N TYR A 6 -8.07 13.49 -2.72
CA TYR A 6 -9.10 12.66 -2.10
C TYR A 6 -10.37 12.58 -2.93
N ARG A 7 -10.85 13.68 -3.49
CA ARG A 7 -12.07 13.70 -4.31
C ARG A 7 -11.96 12.87 -5.58
N ASN A 8 -10.77 12.74 -6.14
CA ASN A 8 -10.56 12.01 -7.39
C ASN A 8 -10.36 10.50 -7.20
N PHE A 9 -9.90 10.06 -6.02
CA PHE A 9 -9.51 8.67 -5.80
C PHE A 9 -10.38 7.90 -4.80
N TYR A 10 -11.19 8.60 -3.98
CA TYR A 10 -11.96 7.96 -2.93
C TYR A 10 -13.44 8.35 -2.96
N ASN A 11 -14.31 7.33 -2.92
CA ASN A 11 -15.76 7.52 -2.90
C ASN A 11 -16.34 7.70 -1.48
N ARG A 12 -15.63 7.20 -0.48
CA ARG A 12 -16.04 7.27 0.93
C ARG A 12 -14.90 7.79 1.75
N ILE A 13 -15.06 8.98 2.27
CA ILE A 13 -14.07 9.66 3.09
C ILE A 13 -14.75 10.17 4.34
N ALA A 14 -14.15 9.87 5.50
CA ALA A 14 -14.50 10.49 6.76
C ALA A 14 -13.28 11.22 7.33
N TYR A 15 -13.53 12.44 7.78
CA TYR A 15 -12.52 13.23 8.48
C TYR A 15 -12.55 12.93 9.96
N VAL A 16 -11.38 12.63 10.52
CA VAL A 16 -11.20 12.44 11.95
C VAL A 16 -10.05 13.33 12.43
N SER A 17 -10.24 13.99 13.54
CA SER A 17 -9.20 14.81 14.18
C SER A 17 -8.21 13.98 14.99
N ASP A 18 -8.60 12.79 15.40
CA ASP A 18 -7.80 11.87 16.21
C ASP A 18 -7.98 10.44 15.69
N LEU A 19 -6.89 9.86 15.20
CA LEU A 19 -6.87 8.49 14.66
C LEU A 19 -7.18 7.42 15.72
N TYR A 20 -6.92 7.70 17.00
CA TYR A 20 -7.24 6.77 18.09
C TYR A 20 -8.75 6.61 18.35
N THR A 21 -9.57 7.50 17.80
CA THR A 21 -11.03 7.39 17.90
C THR A 21 -11.67 6.45 16.89
N ILE A 22 -10.88 5.92 15.95
CA ILE A 22 -11.37 5.02 14.90
C ILE A 22 -11.63 3.64 15.51
N ASP A 23 -12.91 3.23 15.54
CA ASP A 23 -13.35 1.91 15.97
C ASP A 23 -13.59 1.02 14.72
N ALA A 24 -12.50 0.69 14.03
CA ALA A 24 -12.54 -0.16 12.86
C ALA A 24 -11.19 -0.85 12.66
N ALA A 25 -11.20 -2.03 12.04
CA ALA A 25 -9.98 -2.67 11.56
C ALA A 25 -9.34 -1.81 10.47
N VAL A 26 -8.02 -1.62 10.56
CA VAL A 26 -7.26 -0.81 9.61
C VAL A 26 -6.45 -1.75 8.72
N ASP A 27 -6.68 -1.67 7.41
CA ASP A 27 -5.95 -2.47 6.44
C ASP A 27 -4.63 -1.83 6.04
N LYS A 28 -4.60 -0.50 5.97
CA LYS A 28 -3.43 0.27 5.53
C LYS A 28 -3.42 1.67 6.15
N PHE A 29 -2.24 2.14 6.53
CA PHE A 29 -1.95 3.55 6.74
C PHE A 29 -1.21 4.12 5.54
N THR A 30 -1.63 5.27 5.07
CA THR A 30 -0.93 6.01 4.04
C THR A 30 -0.53 7.38 4.57
N ILE A 31 0.74 7.72 4.42
CA ILE A 31 1.31 8.98 4.89
C ILE A 31 1.57 9.86 3.68
N TYR A 32 0.99 11.04 3.69
CA TYR A 32 1.21 12.05 2.66
C TYR A 32 2.30 13.04 3.08
N LEU A 33 3.29 13.23 2.22
CA LEU A 33 4.44 14.11 2.42
C LEU A 33 4.43 15.19 1.34
N PRO A 34 4.00 16.42 1.68
CA PRO A 34 3.80 17.48 0.68
C PRO A 34 5.10 18.00 0.04
N GLN A 35 6.26 17.60 0.55
CA GLN A 35 7.57 18.02 0.06
C GLN A 35 8.20 17.03 -0.94
N ASP A 36 7.46 16.03 -1.40
CA ASP A 36 7.93 14.99 -2.34
C ASP A 36 9.22 14.27 -1.88
N ASN A 37 9.34 14.07 -0.56
CA ASN A 37 10.52 13.48 0.08
C ASN A 37 10.26 12.11 0.73
N ALA A 38 9.33 11.33 0.19
CA ALA A 38 8.92 10.06 0.77
C ALA A 38 10.09 9.08 0.94
N GLN A 39 10.98 8.98 -0.05
CA GLN A 39 12.15 8.10 0.04
C GLN A 39 13.07 8.48 1.19
N GLU A 40 13.39 9.76 1.35
CA GLU A 40 14.22 10.26 2.43
C GLU A 40 13.61 10.00 3.82
N VAL A 41 12.32 10.28 3.96
CA VAL A 41 11.60 10.06 5.23
C VAL A 41 11.47 8.56 5.53
N TYR A 42 11.28 7.74 4.52
CA TYR A 42 11.32 6.29 4.68
C TYR A 42 12.67 5.81 5.24
N GLU A 43 13.77 6.23 4.62
CA GLU A 43 15.12 5.80 5.02
C GLU A 43 15.53 6.27 6.42
N LYS A 44 15.12 7.48 6.80
CA LYS A 44 15.52 8.10 8.07
C LYS A 44 14.58 7.81 9.23
N VAL A 45 13.29 7.58 8.97
CA VAL A 45 12.27 7.53 10.02
C VAL A 45 11.49 6.22 10.00
N TYR A 46 10.67 6.01 8.97
CA TYR A 46 9.68 4.93 8.99
C TYR A 46 10.26 3.55 8.74
N GLY A 47 11.23 3.41 7.85
CA GLY A 47 11.92 2.15 7.60
C GLY A 47 12.63 1.61 8.84
N PRO A 48 13.55 2.36 9.46
CA PRO A 48 14.26 1.93 10.65
C PRO A 48 13.36 1.66 11.86
N ARG A 49 12.29 2.45 12.01
CA ARG A 49 11.41 2.36 13.19
C ARG A 49 10.37 1.25 13.10
N PHE A 50 9.79 1.02 11.94
CA PHE A 50 8.65 0.12 11.76
C PHE A 50 8.90 -1.04 10.79
N GLY A 51 9.93 -0.96 9.96
CA GLY A 51 10.17 -1.92 8.89
C GLY A 51 10.47 -3.35 9.34
N GLN A 52 10.76 -3.60 10.62
CA GLN A 52 10.94 -4.95 11.16
C GLN A 52 9.63 -5.62 11.54
N GLU A 53 8.63 -4.83 11.94
CA GLU A 53 7.34 -5.34 12.43
C GLU A 53 6.23 -5.18 11.40
N LEU A 54 6.34 -4.17 10.52
CA LEU A 54 5.35 -3.82 9.51
C LEU A 54 6.00 -3.74 8.13
N ALA A 55 5.19 -3.91 7.11
CA ALA A 55 5.61 -3.61 5.75
C ALA A 55 5.46 -2.11 5.49
N VAL A 56 6.59 -1.44 5.27
CA VAL A 56 6.66 -0.01 4.96
C VAL A 56 7.20 0.15 3.56
N ALA A 57 6.49 0.81 2.69
CA ALA A 57 6.86 0.97 1.29
C ALA A 57 6.63 2.41 0.80
N VAL A 58 7.56 2.90 -0.01
CA VAL A 58 7.37 4.13 -0.76
C VAL A 58 6.51 3.83 -1.98
N SER A 59 5.32 4.42 -2.04
CA SER A 59 4.35 4.22 -3.12
C SER A 59 4.27 5.38 -4.11
N GLY A 60 5.16 6.35 -3.98
CA GLY A 60 5.29 7.51 -4.84
C GLY A 60 6.20 8.55 -4.21
N LYS A 61 6.42 9.68 -4.89
CA LYS A 61 7.30 10.74 -4.40
C LYS A 61 6.86 11.34 -3.06
N CYS A 62 5.57 11.35 -2.80
CA CYS A 62 4.95 11.95 -1.63
C CYS A 62 4.14 10.96 -0.77
N TRP A 63 4.27 9.67 -1.00
CA TRP A 63 3.46 8.66 -0.33
C TRP A 63 4.29 7.55 0.30
N ILE A 64 3.98 7.23 1.54
CA ILE A 64 4.48 6.04 2.24
C ILE A 64 3.27 5.22 2.69
N ASP A 65 3.23 3.95 2.33
CA ASP A 65 2.23 2.99 2.75
C ASP A 65 2.78 2.09 3.85
N VAL A 66 1.98 1.87 4.88
CA VAL A 66 2.27 0.96 5.98
C VAL A 66 1.17 -0.07 6.07
N THR A 67 1.53 -1.33 5.97
CA THR A 67 0.62 -2.48 6.01
C THR A 67 1.13 -3.57 6.92
N ASN A 68 0.32 -4.59 7.14
CA ASN A 68 0.78 -5.81 7.80
C ASN A 68 1.86 -6.50 6.97
N PRO A 69 2.79 -7.22 7.63
CA PRO A 69 3.81 -7.99 6.92
C PRO A 69 3.19 -9.00 5.95
N GLY A 70 3.79 -9.17 4.79
CA GLY A 70 3.34 -10.14 3.80
C GLY A 70 2.10 -9.73 3.00
N VAL A 71 1.63 -8.49 3.15
CA VAL A 71 0.56 -7.93 2.31
C VAL A 71 1.18 -7.31 1.07
N THR A 72 1.22 -8.04 -0.03
CA THR A 72 1.74 -7.57 -1.32
C THR A 72 0.76 -7.93 -2.44
N LYS A 73 0.91 -7.30 -3.59
CA LYS A 73 0.11 -7.60 -4.78
C LYS A 73 0.37 -9.03 -5.28
N GLY A 74 1.60 -9.52 -5.17
CA GLY A 74 1.95 -10.91 -5.50
C GLY A 74 1.21 -11.92 -4.60
N LYS A 75 1.19 -11.69 -3.30
CA LYS A 75 0.42 -12.51 -2.37
C LYS A 75 -1.08 -12.48 -2.63
N ALA A 76 -1.60 -11.35 -3.11
CA ALA A 76 -3.00 -11.26 -3.52
C ALA A 76 -3.29 -12.16 -4.73
N VAL A 77 -2.41 -12.18 -5.74
CA VAL A 77 -2.53 -13.07 -6.91
C VAL A 77 -2.46 -14.53 -6.49
N GLU A 78 -1.50 -14.93 -5.66
CA GLU A 78 -1.41 -16.29 -5.13
C GLU A 78 -2.70 -16.71 -4.39
N ARG A 79 -3.27 -15.80 -3.62
CA ARG A 79 -4.52 -16.06 -2.90
C ARG A 79 -5.71 -16.20 -3.84
N LEU A 80 -5.82 -15.33 -4.85
CA LEU A 80 -6.86 -15.40 -5.86
C LEU A 80 -6.76 -16.70 -6.69
N SER A 81 -5.55 -17.10 -7.09
CA SER A 81 -5.30 -18.36 -7.76
C SER A 81 -5.91 -19.54 -7.00
N ARG A 82 -5.65 -19.60 -5.69
CA ARG A 82 -6.20 -20.68 -4.83
C ARG A 82 -7.70 -20.58 -4.62
N LEU A 83 -8.23 -19.38 -4.41
CA LEU A 83 -9.67 -19.17 -4.17
C LEU A 83 -10.53 -19.46 -5.39
N LEU A 84 -10.01 -19.18 -6.57
CA LEU A 84 -10.73 -19.36 -7.84
C LEU A 84 -10.40 -20.67 -8.54
N ASP A 85 -9.48 -21.44 -7.99
CA ASP A 85 -8.94 -22.67 -8.60
C ASP A 85 -8.41 -22.42 -10.03
N ILE A 86 -7.74 -21.29 -10.22
CA ILE A 86 -7.11 -20.89 -11.47
C ILE A 86 -5.59 -20.93 -11.28
N PRO A 87 -4.86 -21.77 -12.04
CA PRO A 87 -3.41 -21.81 -11.91
C PRO A 87 -2.78 -20.48 -12.33
N SER A 88 -1.70 -20.05 -11.65
CA SER A 88 -1.05 -18.78 -11.92
C SER A 88 -0.63 -18.61 -13.39
N GLY A 89 -0.20 -19.67 -14.04
CA GLY A 89 0.11 -19.67 -15.48
C GLY A 89 -1.06 -19.38 -16.41
N ALA A 90 -2.29 -19.38 -15.90
CA ALA A 90 -3.49 -18.96 -16.63
C ALA A 90 -3.98 -17.55 -16.25
N MET A 91 -3.21 -16.85 -15.41
CA MET A 91 -3.50 -15.49 -14.98
C MET A 91 -2.58 -14.50 -15.71
N MET A 92 -3.10 -13.31 -15.99
CA MET A 92 -2.34 -12.21 -16.58
C MET A 92 -2.46 -11.00 -15.69
N ALA A 93 -1.34 -10.36 -15.38
CA ALA A 93 -1.30 -9.14 -14.61
C ALA A 93 -0.63 -8.01 -15.39
N PHE A 94 -1.01 -6.79 -15.07
CA PHE A 94 -0.45 -5.57 -15.62
C PHE A 94 0.02 -4.68 -14.46
N GLY A 95 1.22 -4.13 -14.59
CA GLY A 95 1.81 -3.25 -13.59
C GLY A 95 2.88 -2.37 -14.21
N ASP A 96 3.18 -1.24 -13.58
CA ASP A 96 4.11 -0.23 -14.08
C ASP A 96 5.08 0.29 -13.01
N THR A 97 4.96 -0.18 -11.77
CA THR A 97 5.78 0.29 -10.65
C THR A 97 6.43 -0.86 -9.87
N TYR A 98 7.40 -0.53 -9.03
CA TYR A 98 8.17 -1.52 -8.26
C TYR A 98 7.31 -2.41 -7.35
N ASN A 99 6.20 -1.90 -6.83
CA ASN A 99 5.28 -2.69 -6.00
C ASN A 99 4.46 -3.71 -6.80
N ASP A 100 4.57 -3.71 -8.13
CA ASP A 100 3.89 -4.65 -9.02
C ASP A 100 4.76 -5.86 -9.42
N ILE A 101 6.07 -5.81 -9.14
CA ILE A 101 7.02 -6.87 -9.56
C ILE A 101 6.58 -8.24 -9.08
N GLU A 102 6.30 -8.41 -7.79
CA GLU A 102 5.84 -9.69 -7.26
C GLU A 102 4.52 -10.17 -7.89
N MET A 103 3.63 -9.26 -8.25
CA MET A 103 2.39 -9.59 -8.96
C MET A 103 2.66 -10.10 -10.36
N LEU A 104 3.59 -9.47 -11.08
CA LEU A 104 3.98 -9.89 -12.43
C LEU A 104 4.70 -11.25 -12.41
N GLU A 105 5.54 -11.49 -11.40
CA GLU A 105 6.22 -12.78 -11.21
C GLU A 105 5.26 -13.91 -10.81
N ALA A 106 4.19 -13.59 -10.10
CA ALA A 106 3.19 -14.55 -9.64
C ALA A 106 2.12 -14.88 -10.69
N SER A 107 2.20 -14.26 -11.84
CA SER A 107 1.19 -14.38 -12.90
C SER A 107 1.69 -15.19 -14.08
#